data_1ad1c5d29ac7d6304e6428239e43e787
#
_entry.id   1ad1c5d29ac7d6304e6428239e43e787
#
_cell.length_a   1.000
_cell.length_b   1.000
_cell.length_c   1.000
_cell.angle_alpha   90.00
_cell.angle_beta   90.00
_cell.angle_gamma   90.00
#
_symmetry.space_group_name_H-M   'P 1'
#
loop_
_entity.id
_entity.type
_entity.pdbx_description
1 polymer ?
#
loop_
_entity_poly.entity_id
_entity_poly.type
_entity_poly.pdbx_seq_one_letter_code
_entity_poly.pdbx_strand_id
1 'polypeptide(L)'
;MNFERTKTYKKLKDSITQNLKDRGLTDTIYLDKRDEYMSFWVHLKELEADIAERGVAVEDEKRGMKIENRSVSLSVQVSKQMLAIMKSLGISDLAKNAKSEDADEL
;
A
#
# COMPACT_ATOMS: atom_id res chain seq x y z
N MET A 1 10.52 -13.64 -0.94
CA MET A 1 9.96 -13.28 -2.26
C MET A 1 10.27 -11.82 -2.57
N ASN A 2 10.66 -11.53 -3.80
CA ASN A 2 10.93 -10.15 -4.21
C ASN A 2 9.67 -9.54 -4.81
N PHE A 3 8.94 -8.76 -4.01
CA PHE A 3 7.67 -8.16 -4.42
C PHE A 3 7.82 -7.13 -5.54
N GLU A 4 8.98 -6.52 -5.68
CA GLU A 4 9.25 -5.56 -6.76
C GLU A 4 9.25 -6.20 -8.15
N ARG A 5 9.43 -7.52 -8.23
CA ARG A 5 9.44 -8.26 -9.51
C ARG A 5 8.08 -8.83 -9.88
N THR A 6 7.08 -8.64 -9.05
CA THR A 6 5.75 -9.20 -9.31
C THR A 6 5.02 -8.39 -10.39
N LYS A 7 4.12 -9.06 -11.09
CA LYS A 7 3.24 -8.41 -12.07
C LYS A 7 2.34 -7.37 -11.40
N THR A 8 1.89 -7.65 -10.19
CA THR A 8 1.04 -6.72 -9.42
C THR A 8 1.78 -5.42 -9.14
N TYR A 9 3.04 -5.49 -8.74
CA TYR A 9 3.88 -4.31 -8.51
C TYR A 9 3.95 -3.44 -9.77
N LYS A 10 4.28 -4.06 -10.90
CA LYS A 10 4.44 -3.34 -12.17
C LYS A 10 3.13 -2.71 -12.62
N LYS A 11 2.02 -3.45 -12.54
CA LYS A 11 0.70 -2.95 -12.91
C LYS A 11 0.28 -1.77 -12.05
N LEU A 12 0.51 -1.87 -10.73
CA LEU A 12 0.16 -0.81 -9.81
C LEU A 12 0.98 0.45 -10.08
N LYS A 13 2.29 0.30 -10.26
CA LYS A 13 3.18 1.41 -10.58
C LYS A 13 2.79 2.07 -11.90
N ASP A 14 2.50 1.27 -12.92
CA ASP A 14 2.09 1.78 -14.23
C ASP A 14 0.75 2.50 -14.16
N SER A 15 -0.20 1.99 -13.37
CA SER A 15 -1.50 2.65 -13.16
C SER A 15 -1.35 4.02 -12.53
N ILE A 16 -0.52 4.13 -11.51
CA ILE A 16 -0.27 5.42 -10.85
C ILE A 16 0.41 6.37 -11.83
N THR A 17 1.41 5.89 -12.55
CA THR A 17 2.15 6.68 -13.54
C THR A 17 1.21 7.21 -14.63
N GLN A 18 0.35 6.35 -15.16
CA GLN A 18 -0.59 6.72 -16.20
C GLN A 18 -1.62 7.74 -15.70
N ASN A 19 -2.12 7.54 -14.48
CA ASN A 19 -3.06 8.49 -13.86
C ASN A 19 -2.43 9.89 -13.74
N LEU A 20 -1.19 9.95 -13.24
CA LEU A 20 -0.48 11.22 -13.11
C LEU A 20 -0.24 11.87 -14.47
N LYS A 21 0.17 11.08 -15.45
CA LYS A 21 0.45 11.55 -16.82
C LYS A 21 -0.81 12.12 -17.47
N ASP A 22 -1.93 11.42 -17.35
CA ASP A 22 -3.21 11.85 -17.93
C ASP A 22 -3.69 13.16 -17.33
N ARG A 23 -3.30 13.46 -16.11
CA ARG A 23 -3.64 14.71 -15.40
C ARG A 23 -2.59 15.80 -15.55
N GLY A 24 -1.55 15.55 -16.34
CA GLY A 24 -0.46 16.51 -16.54
C GLY A 24 0.49 16.68 -15.36
N LEU A 25 0.48 15.73 -14.44
CA LEU A 25 1.31 15.75 -13.24
C LEU A 25 2.59 14.94 -13.46
N THR A 26 3.48 15.47 -14.30
CA THR A 26 4.68 14.74 -14.72
C THR A 26 5.97 15.23 -14.06
N ASP A 27 5.88 16.21 -13.16
CA ASP A 27 7.04 16.72 -12.44
C ASP A 27 7.64 15.66 -11.54
N THR A 28 8.94 15.77 -11.31
CA THR A 28 9.72 14.85 -10.49
C THR A 28 9.10 14.64 -9.10
N ILE A 29 8.50 15.67 -8.52
CA ILE A 29 7.89 15.57 -7.19
C ILE A 29 6.76 14.53 -7.15
N TYR A 30 5.96 14.44 -8.22
CA TYR A 30 4.88 13.45 -8.29
C TYR A 30 5.40 12.05 -8.50
N LEU A 31 6.45 11.90 -9.31
CA LEU A 31 7.08 10.60 -9.55
C LEU A 31 7.80 10.10 -8.28
N ASP A 32 8.38 11.01 -7.51
CA ASP A 32 8.99 10.68 -6.23
C ASP A 32 7.93 10.16 -5.24
N LYS A 33 6.77 10.79 -5.18
CA LYS A 33 5.66 10.34 -4.35
C LYS A 33 5.13 8.98 -4.80
N ARG A 34 5.06 8.73 -6.10
CA ARG A 34 4.73 7.41 -6.64
C ARG A 34 5.72 6.36 -6.13
N ASP A 35 7.02 6.66 -6.21
CA ASP A 35 8.07 5.72 -5.80
C ASP A 35 8.03 5.47 -4.29
N GLU A 36 7.75 6.50 -3.50
CA GLU A 36 7.55 6.38 -2.05
C GLU A 36 6.38 5.45 -1.75
N TYR A 37 5.25 5.63 -2.44
CA TYR A 37 4.09 4.75 -2.31
C TYR A 37 4.46 3.30 -2.63
N MET A 38 5.20 3.08 -3.71
CA MET A 38 5.60 1.73 -4.11
C MET A 38 6.53 1.08 -3.10
N SER A 39 7.41 1.86 -2.45
CA SER A 39 8.27 1.35 -1.37
C SER A 39 7.44 0.90 -0.17
N PHE A 40 6.44 1.68 0.22
CA PHE A 40 5.52 1.29 1.29
C PHE A 40 4.71 0.07 0.90
N TRP A 41 4.29 -0.04 -0.35
CA TRP A 41 3.55 -1.22 -0.84
C TRP A 41 4.37 -2.51 -0.66
N VAL A 42 5.64 -2.47 -1.06
CA VAL A 42 6.55 -3.62 -0.87
C VAL A 42 6.67 -3.96 0.62
N HIS A 43 6.89 -2.95 1.45
CA HIS A 43 7.01 -3.13 2.90
C HIS A 43 5.73 -3.74 3.49
N LEU A 44 4.58 -3.27 3.06
CA LEU A 44 3.29 -3.82 3.49
C LEU A 44 3.17 -5.31 3.11
N LYS A 45 3.56 -5.67 1.89
CA LYS A 45 3.50 -7.07 1.44
C LYS A 45 4.44 -7.96 2.27
N GLU A 46 5.60 -7.46 2.64
CA GLU A 46 6.52 -8.16 3.52
C GLU A 46 5.91 -8.38 4.92
N LEU A 47 5.25 -7.36 5.46
CA LEU A 47 4.58 -7.46 6.77
C LEU A 47 3.41 -8.44 6.71
N GLU A 48 2.61 -8.40 5.64
CA GLU A 48 1.50 -9.34 5.44
C GLU A 48 2.01 -10.78 5.35
N ALA A 49 3.12 -11.01 4.65
CA ALA A 49 3.74 -12.32 4.55
C ALA A 49 4.22 -12.82 5.91
N ASP A 50 4.80 -11.93 6.72
CA ASP A 50 5.23 -12.25 8.07
C ASP A 50 4.04 -12.65 8.95
N ILE A 51 2.93 -11.90 8.87
CA ILE A 51 1.72 -12.22 9.63
C ILE A 51 1.14 -13.57 9.19
N ALA A 52 1.15 -13.85 7.88
CA ALA A 52 0.68 -15.13 7.35
C ALA A 52 1.52 -16.30 7.86
N GLU A 53 2.84 -16.09 8.01
CA GLU A 53 3.75 -17.15 8.48
C GLU A 53 3.72 -17.31 10.00
N ARG A 54 3.83 -16.22 10.76
CA ARG A 54 3.96 -16.26 12.22
C ARG A 54 2.64 -16.08 12.98
N GLY A 55 1.60 -15.59 12.30
CA GLY A 55 0.30 -15.30 12.91
C GLY A 55 0.24 -13.93 13.55
N VAL A 56 -0.94 -13.58 14.06
CA VAL A 56 -1.21 -12.28 14.68
C VAL A 56 -0.63 -12.18 16.10
N ALA A 57 -0.33 -13.32 16.72
CA ALA A 57 0.28 -13.40 18.05
C ALA A 57 1.50 -14.30 17.98
N VAL A 58 2.56 -13.92 18.66
CA VAL A 58 3.81 -14.68 18.72
C VAL A 58 4.16 -14.96 20.18
N GLU A 59 4.91 -16.04 20.44
CA GLU A 59 5.36 -16.36 21.78
C GLU A 59 6.53 -15.47 22.19
N ASP A 60 6.41 -14.90 23.39
CA ASP A 60 7.53 -14.24 24.04
C ASP A 60 8.18 -15.26 24.97
N GLU A 61 9.32 -15.81 24.55
CA GLU A 61 10.05 -16.83 25.30
C GLU A 61 10.49 -16.35 26.68
N LYS A 62 10.78 -15.06 26.82
CA LYS A 62 11.23 -14.49 28.09
C LYS A 62 10.11 -14.40 29.12
N ARG A 63 8.88 -14.16 28.66
CA ARG A 63 7.72 -14.00 29.55
C ARG A 63 6.82 -15.22 29.60
N GLY A 64 7.03 -16.18 28.71
CA GLY A 64 6.22 -17.39 28.64
C GLY A 64 4.77 -17.12 28.26
N MET A 65 4.50 -16.02 27.54
CA MET A 65 3.16 -15.64 27.14
C MET A 65 3.13 -15.24 25.67
N LYS A 66 1.94 -15.23 25.10
CA LYS A 66 1.76 -14.74 23.72
C LYS A 66 1.61 -13.22 23.73
N ILE A 67 2.27 -12.58 22.77
CA ILE A 67 2.17 -11.15 22.55
C ILE A 67 1.76 -10.91 21.11
N GLU A 68 1.27 -9.71 20.82
CA GLU A 68 0.91 -9.34 19.44
C GLU A 68 2.16 -9.38 18.55
N ASN A 69 2.02 -9.94 17.34
CA ASN A 69 3.04 -9.83 16.32
C ASN A 69 3.13 -8.37 15.88
N ARG A 70 4.29 -7.75 16.10
CA ARG A 70 4.51 -6.35 15.80
C ARG A 70 4.19 -5.98 14.34
N SER A 71 4.29 -6.93 13.43
CA SER A 71 3.96 -6.71 12.02
C SER A 71 2.51 -6.28 11.83
N VAL A 72 1.60 -6.66 12.77
CA VAL A 72 0.19 -6.23 12.68
C VAL A 72 0.07 -4.72 12.84
N SER A 73 0.66 -4.14 13.89
CA SER A 73 0.60 -2.69 14.10
C SER A 73 1.39 -1.92 13.05
N LEU A 74 2.53 -2.45 12.62
CA LEU A 74 3.33 -1.84 11.55
C LEU A 74 2.57 -1.81 10.23
N SER A 75 1.84 -2.89 9.90
CA SER A 75 1.05 -2.93 8.66
C SER A 75 -0.04 -1.86 8.65
N VAL A 76 -0.67 -1.60 9.80
CA VAL A 76 -1.66 -0.53 9.93
C VAL A 76 -1.02 0.83 9.70
N GLN A 77 0.16 1.08 10.30
CA GLN A 77 0.88 2.34 10.12
C GLN A 77 1.29 2.57 8.66
N VAL A 78 1.82 1.54 8.01
CA VAL A 78 2.20 1.62 6.60
C VAL A 78 0.98 1.90 5.73
N SER A 79 -0.15 1.23 5.97
CA SER A 79 -1.39 1.45 5.23
C SER A 79 -1.88 2.89 5.35
N LYS A 80 -1.75 3.49 6.54
CA LYS A 80 -2.11 4.90 6.76
C LYS A 80 -1.22 5.83 5.96
N GLN A 81 0.09 5.55 5.90
CA GLN A 81 1.02 6.35 5.10
C GLN A 81 0.70 6.25 3.61
N MET A 82 0.40 5.04 3.12
CA MET A 82 0.01 4.83 1.74
C MET A 82 -1.25 5.62 1.39
N LEU A 83 -2.25 5.60 2.27
CA LEU A 83 -3.47 6.37 2.07
C LEU A 83 -3.20 7.87 2.02
N ALA A 84 -2.32 8.37 2.89
CA ALA A 84 -1.94 9.77 2.91
C ALA A 84 -1.28 10.19 1.58
N ILE A 85 -0.38 9.36 1.05
CA ILE A 85 0.27 9.61 -0.24
C ILE A 85 -0.76 9.64 -1.36
N MET A 86 -1.68 8.67 -1.40
CA MET A 86 -2.74 8.61 -2.42
C MET A 86 -3.61 9.85 -2.38
N LYS A 87 -3.97 10.31 -1.19
CA LYS A 87 -4.74 11.54 -1.03
C LYS A 87 -3.96 12.76 -1.54
N SER A 88 -2.66 12.84 -1.24
CA SER A 88 -1.83 13.95 -1.70
C SER A 88 -1.71 13.98 -3.22
N LEU A 89 -1.81 12.82 -3.87
CA LEU A 89 -1.81 12.70 -5.33
C LEU A 89 -3.20 12.87 -5.94
N GLY A 90 -4.25 12.96 -5.12
CA GLY A 90 -5.64 13.12 -5.58
C GLY A 90 -6.27 11.83 -6.11
N ILE A 91 -5.59 10.69 -5.95
CA ILE A 91 -6.04 9.42 -6.55
C ILE A 91 -7.23 8.83 -5.79
N SER A 92 -7.27 8.95 -4.46
CA SER A 92 -8.36 8.40 -3.66
C SER A 92 -9.72 9.01 -4.01
N ASP A 93 -9.76 10.28 -4.34
CA ASP A 93 -10.99 10.96 -4.74
C ASP A 93 -11.48 10.44 -6.09
N LEU A 94 -10.57 10.19 -7.02
CA LEU A 94 -10.91 9.61 -8.31
C LEU A 94 -11.47 8.20 -8.15
N ALA A 95 -10.87 7.39 -7.29
CA ALA A 95 -11.33 6.04 -7.00
C ALA A 95 -12.73 6.05 -6.38
N LYS A 96 -12.99 7.01 -5.48
CA LYS A 96 -14.30 7.18 -4.86
C LYS A 96 -15.36 7.53 -5.89
N ASN A 97 -15.06 8.44 -6.79
CA ASN A 97 -15.97 8.85 -7.86
C ASN A 97 -16.28 7.69 -8.81
N ALA A 98 -15.27 6.92 -9.19
CA ALA A 98 -15.43 5.76 -10.04
C ALA A 98 -16.35 4.70 -9.39
N LYS A 99 -16.18 4.45 -8.10
CA LYS A 99 -17.05 3.51 -7.36
C LYS A 99 -18.49 4.00 -7.28
N SER A 100 -18.70 5.30 -7.13
CA SER A 100 -20.03 5.88 -7.09
C SER A 100 -20.73 5.73 -8.44
N GLU A 101 -20.01 5.96 -9.53
CA GLU A 101 -20.53 5.78 -10.89
C GLU A 101 -20.90 4.31 -11.14
N ASP A 102 -20.06 3.38 -10.73
CA ASP A 102 -20.33 1.95 -10.85
C ASP A 102 -21.56 1.53 -10.04
N ALA A 103 -21.73 2.09 -8.84
CA ALA A 103 -22.88 1.84 -8.00
C ALA A 103 -24.18 2.36 -8.64
N ASP A 104 -24.11 3.50 -9.32
CA ASP A 104 -25.26 4.09 -10.00
C ASP A 104 -25.71 3.28 -11.22
N GLU A 105 -24.80 2.54 -11.84
CA GLU A 105 -25.09 1.68 -12.99
C GLU A 105 -25.78 0.37 -12.57
N LEU A 106 -25.68 0.01 -11.32
CA LEU A 106 -26.28 -1.22 -10.80
C LEU A 106 -27.71 -1.00 -10.33
#